data_fb104d6ba75f96abe8389babd022a7d2
#
_entry.id   fb104d6ba75f96abe8389babd022a7d2
#
_cell.length_a   1.000
_cell.length_b   1.000
_cell.length_c   1.000
_cell.angle_alpha   90.00
_cell.angle_beta   90.00
_cell.angle_gamma   90.00
#
_symmetry.space_group_name_H-M   'P 1'
#
loop_
_entity.id
_entity.type
_entity.pdbx_description
1 polymer ?
#
loop_
_entity_poly.entity_id
_entity_poly.type
_entity_poly.pdbx_seq_one_letter_code
_entity_poly.pdbx_strand_id
1 'polypeptide(L)'
;DARSDIYSLGVVLYELLAGHLPYDLERRVIQEAIRVIQEDVPESLSHFSKVYRGDIETIVNKALAKERTRRYQSASEFASDIDRYLHNQPISARPPSAWYQVSKLARRHRMVAVGGSVAAAGILLGLVISLWQLNRAVTAEKQLSTQNMALAEALETSEAQTQRAEDALLQLGQLVN
;
A
#
# COMPACT_ATOMS: atom_id res chain seq x y z
N ASP A 1 5.27 -40.41 -17.59
CA ASP A 1 4.90 -39.06 -18.04
C ASP A 1 5.47 -38.06 -17.04
N ALA A 2 6.28 -37.11 -17.52
CA ALA A 2 6.93 -36.09 -16.69
C ALA A 2 5.97 -35.39 -15.72
N ARG A 3 4.69 -35.25 -16.05
CA ARG A 3 3.66 -34.69 -15.18
C ARG A 3 3.25 -35.58 -14.02
N SER A 4 3.49 -36.92 -14.12
CA SER A 4 3.34 -37.83 -12.99
C SER A 4 4.51 -37.71 -12.01
N ASP A 5 5.71 -37.46 -12.54
CA ASP A 5 6.90 -37.26 -11.72
C ASP A 5 6.78 -35.91 -10.94
N ILE A 6 6.21 -34.87 -11.59
CA ILE A 6 5.93 -33.58 -10.92
C ILE A 6 4.95 -33.78 -9.75
N TYR A 7 3.91 -34.60 -9.92
CA TYR A 7 2.99 -34.92 -8.82
C TYR A 7 3.74 -35.58 -7.66
N SER A 8 4.60 -36.59 -7.96
CA SER A 8 5.40 -37.25 -6.94
C SER A 8 6.35 -36.29 -6.23
N LEU A 9 7.01 -35.40 -6.96
CA LEU A 9 7.83 -34.33 -6.37
C LEU A 9 6.99 -33.38 -5.50
N GLY A 10 5.75 -33.08 -5.93
CA GLY A 10 4.81 -32.29 -5.14
C GLY A 10 4.43 -32.97 -3.82
N VAL A 11 4.23 -34.29 -3.83
CA VAL A 11 3.97 -35.10 -2.61
C VAL A 11 5.17 -35.03 -1.66
N VAL A 12 6.39 -35.22 -2.18
CA VAL A 12 7.62 -35.14 -1.38
C VAL A 12 7.79 -33.74 -0.78
N LEU A 13 7.57 -32.70 -1.58
CA LEU A 13 7.67 -31.32 -1.08
C LEU A 13 6.60 -31.04 -0.01
N TYR A 14 5.37 -31.52 -0.20
CA TYR A 14 4.31 -31.40 0.80
C TYR A 14 4.73 -32.07 2.12
N GLU A 15 5.21 -33.30 2.06
CA GLU A 15 5.65 -34.08 3.23
C GLU A 15 6.81 -33.39 3.95
N LEU A 16 7.79 -32.84 3.23
CA LEU A 16 8.89 -32.08 3.81
C LEU A 16 8.42 -30.83 4.57
N LEU A 17 7.33 -30.20 4.13
CA LEU A 17 6.80 -28.99 4.74
C LEU A 17 5.80 -29.28 5.87
N ALA A 18 4.93 -30.27 5.69
CA ALA A 18 3.85 -30.60 6.61
C ALA A 18 4.26 -31.65 7.68
N GLY A 19 5.33 -32.43 7.39
CA GLY A 19 5.76 -33.57 8.25
C GLY A 19 4.95 -34.84 8.07
N HIS A 20 4.00 -34.88 7.14
CA HIS A 20 3.19 -36.03 6.79
C HIS A 20 2.73 -35.97 5.32
N LEU A 21 2.23 -37.09 4.81
CA LEU A 21 1.71 -37.16 3.44
C LEU A 21 0.46 -36.29 3.25
N PRO A 22 0.18 -35.84 2.01
CA PRO A 22 -0.99 -34.98 1.72
C PRO A 22 -2.34 -35.66 1.93
N TYR A 23 -2.35 -37.00 2.03
CA TYR A 23 -3.54 -37.83 2.27
C TYR A 23 -3.27 -38.85 3.37
N ASP A 24 -4.22 -39.02 4.25
CA ASP A 24 -4.20 -40.14 5.20
C ASP A 24 -4.67 -41.40 4.49
N LEU A 25 -3.72 -42.30 4.20
CA LEU A 25 -3.95 -43.59 3.56
C LEU A 25 -3.84 -44.76 4.55
N GLU A 26 -3.57 -44.50 5.83
CA GLU A 26 -3.43 -45.53 6.83
C GLU A 26 -4.75 -46.30 7.00
N ARG A 27 -4.65 -47.60 7.04
CA ARG A 27 -5.79 -48.55 7.24
C ARG A 27 -6.86 -48.52 6.14
N ARG A 28 -6.61 -47.91 4.97
CA ARG A 28 -7.54 -47.90 3.84
C ARG A 28 -7.27 -49.08 2.91
N VAL A 29 -8.34 -49.66 2.36
CA VAL A 29 -8.20 -50.63 1.29
C VAL A 29 -7.75 -49.98 0.01
N ILE A 30 -7.06 -50.70 -0.87
CA ILE A 30 -6.39 -50.15 -2.07
C ILE A 30 -7.35 -49.33 -2.93
N GLN A 31 -8.59 -49.78 -3.14
CA GLN A 31 -9.59 -49.11 -3.97
C GLN A 31 -9.95 -47.72 -3.38
N GLU A 32 -10.09 -47.65 -2.06
CA GLU A 32 -10.38 -46.39 -1.37
C GLU A 32 -9.18 -45.45 -1.37
N ALA A 33 -7.97 -45.97 -1.19
CA ALA A 33 -6.74 -45.17 -1.28
C ALA A 33 -6.57 -44.55 -2.67
N ILE A 34 -6.85 -45.29 -3.75
CA ILE A 34 -6.85 -44.79 -5.11
C ILE A 34 -7.86 -43.65 -5.28
N ARG A 35 -9.10 -43.85 -4.79
CA ARG A 35 -10.14 -42.82 -4.87
C ARG A 35 -9.73 -41.54 -4.16
N VAL A 36 -9.23 -41.66 -2.92
CA VAL A 36 -8.74 -40.51 -2.13
C VAL A 36 -7.66 -39.74 -2.89
N ILE A 37 -6.66 -40.42 -3.44
CA ILE A 37 -5.60 -39.79 -4.22
C ILE A 37 -6.16 -39.08 -5.48
N GLN A 38 -7.20 -39.62 -6.10
CA GLN A 38 -7.77 -39.07 -7.33
C GLN A 38 -8.77 -37.95 -7.08
N GLU A 39 -9.54 -37.98 -6.00
CA GLU A 39 -10.69 -37.11 -5.77
C GLU A 39 -10.46 -36.10 -4.64
N ASP A 40 -9.83 -36.52 -3.53
CA ASP A 40 -9.72 -35.66 -2.37
C ASP A 40 -8.70 -34.55 -2.55
N VAL A 41 -8.99 -33.35 -2.03
CA VAL A 41 -8.08 -32.22 -2.03
C VAL A 41 -7.12 -32.37 -0.85
N PRO A 42 -5.81 -32.18 -1.06
CA PRO A 42 -4.83 -32.17 0.04
C PRO A 42 -5.18 -31.12 1.08
N GLU A 43 -4.87 -31.40 2.34
CA GLU A 43 -5.01 -30.40 3.39
C GLU A 43 -4.10 -29.20 3.12
N SER A 44 -4.60 -27.99 3.40
CA SER A 44 -3.87 -26.77 3.13
C SER A 44 -2.62 -26.65 4.01
N LEU A 45 -1.45 -26.38 3.42
CA LEU A 45 -0.21 -26.17 4.16
C LEU A 45 -0.31 -25.01 5.16
N SER A 46 -1.13 -24.02 4.89
CA SER A 46 -1.38 -22.91 5.80
C SER A 46 -2.12 -23.29 7.09
N HIS A 47 -2.72 -24.48 7.17
CA HIS A 47 -3.26 -25.05 8.41
C HIS A 47 -2.13 -25.41 9.40
N PHE A 48 -1.03 -25.95 8.91
CA PHE A 48 0.11 -26.35 9.76
C PHE A 48 0.97 -25.18 10.16
N SER A 49 1.18 -24.22 9.24
CA SER A 49 1.93 -23.00 9.54
C SER A 49 1.50 -21.84 8.66
N LYS A 50 1.26 -20.68 9.29
CA LYS A 50 0.98 -19.43 8.58
C LYS A 50 2.13 -18.99 7.66
N VAL A 51 3.36 -19.48 7.90
CA VAL A 51 4.54 -19.20 7.07
C VAL A 51 4.38 -19.78 5.66
N TYR A 52 3.66 -20.88 5.51
CA TYR A 52 3.43 -21.53 4.22
C TYR A 52 2.33 -20.86 3.40
N ARG A 53 1.58 -19.96 4.00
CA ARG A 53 0.49 -19.26 3.32
C ARG A 53 1.01 -18.40 2.17
N GLY A 54 0.50 -18.64 0.98
CA GLY A 54 0.80 -17.85 -0.21
C GLY A 54 1.56 -18.63 -1.29
N ASP A 55 2.76 -18.20 -1.65
CA ASP A 55 3.41 -18.70 -2.85
C ASP A 55 3.82 -20.18 -2.75
N ILE A 56 4.42 -20.60 -1.62
CA ILE A 56 4.83 -22.01 -1.48
C ILE A 56 3.63 -22.96 -1.51
N GLU A 57 2.54 -22.59 -0.85
CA GLU A 57 1.28 -23.33 -0.91
C GLU A 57 0.70 -23.38 -2.33
N THR A 58 0.78 -22.29 -3.08
CA THR A 58 0.35 -22.23 -4.48
C THR A 58 1.20 -23.13 -5.37
N ILE A 59 2.51 -23.17 -5.16
CA ILE A 59 3.44 -24.06 -5.89
C ILE A 59 3.09 -25.53 -5.64
N VAL A 60 2.93 -25.91 -4.37
CA VAL A 60 2.60 -27.28 -3.99
C VAL A 60 1.23 -27.68 -4.54
N ASN A 61 0.21 -26.83 -4.39
CA ASN A 61 -1.14 -27.10 -4.89
C ASN A 61 -1.17 -27.26 -6.41
N LYS A 62 -0.35 -26.50 -7.15
CA LYS A 62 -0.22 -26.66 -8.60
C LYS A 62 0.46 -27.99 -8.96
N ALA A 63 1.48 -28.39 -8.24
CA ALA A 63 2.14 -29.71 -8.47
C ALA A 63 1.18 -30.87 -8.17
N LEU A 64 0.37 -30.76 -7.10
CA LEU A 64 -0.62 -31.77 -6.65
C LEU A 64 -1.97 -31.68 -7.37
N ALA A 65 -2.13 -30.80 -8.37
CA ALA A 65 -3.37 -30.67 -9.11
C ALA A 65 -3.82 -32.02 -9.71
N LYS A 66 -5.12 -32.37 -9.57
CA LYS A 66 -5.65 -33.64 -10.06
C LYS A 66 -5.58 -33.73 -11.57
N GLU A 67 -5.96 -32.67 -12.24
CA GLU A 67 -5.85 -32.58 -13.70
C GLU A 67 -4.38 -32.35 -14.11
N ARG A 68 -3.86 -33.25 -14.96
CA ARG A 68 -2.49 -33.17 -15.45
C ARG A 68 -2.20 -31.89 -16.23
N THR A 69 -3.21 -31.32 -16.87
CA THR A 69 -3.09 -30.06 -17.64
C THR A 69 -2.88 -28.84 -16.76
N ARG A 70 -3.31 -28.90 -15.51
CA ARG A 70 -3.15 -27.82 -14.52
C ARG A 70 -1.83 -27.90 -13.78
N ARG A 71 -1.10 -29.02 -13.87
CA ARG A 71 0.22 -29.17 -13.26
C ARG A 71 1.26 -28.36 -14.03
N TYR A 72 2.43 -28.22 -13.46
CA TYR A 72 3.60 -27.81 -14.22
C TYR A 72 3.83 -28.77 -15.39
N GLN A 73 4.29 -28.25 -16.53
CA GLN A 73 4.46 -29.07 -17.72
C GLN A 73 5.86 -29.71 -17.77
N SER A 74 6.79 -29.23 -16.96
CA SER A 74 8.14 -29.78 -16.84
C SER A 74 8.68 -29.63 -15.41
N ALA A 75 9.62 -30.48 -15.03
CA ALA A 75 10.34 -30.37 -13.75
C ALA A 75 11.14 -29.04 -13.66
N SER A 76 11.60 -28.50 -14.79
CA SER A 76 12.29 -27.22 -14.84
C SER A 76 11.36 -26.04 -14.52
N GLU A 77 10.10 -26.06 -14.95
CA GLU A 77 9.13 -25.04 -14.55
C GLU A 77 8.83 -25.09 -13.05
N PHE A 78 8.68 -26.31 -12.49
CA PHE A 78 8.48 -26.49 -11.05
C PHE A 78 9.69 -25.98 -10.25
N ALA A 79 10.90 -26.38 -10.65
CA ALA A 79 12.15 -25.92 -10.03
C ALA A 79 12.31 -24.40 -10.12
N SER A 80 11.97 -23.81 -11.28
CA SER A 80 12.04 -22.35 -11.48
C SER A 80 11.11 -21.59 -10.53
N ASP A 81 9.91 -22.09 -10.26
CA ASP A 81 9.00 -21.43 -9.32
C ASP A 81 9.47 -21.58 -7.86
N ILE A 82 10.10 -22.69 -7.50
CA ILE A 82 10.76 -22.86 -6.19
C ILE A 82 11.92 -21.85 -6.07
N ASP A 83 12.76 -21.73 -7.09
CA ASP A 83 13.87 -20.77 -7.10
C ASP A 83 13.37 -19.32 -6.96
N ARG A 84 12.33 -18.96 -7.71
CA ARG A 84 11.69 -17.65 -7.59
C ARG A 84 11.16 -17.38 -6.19
N TYR A 85 10.53 -18.38 -5.57
CA TYR A 85 10.05 -18.28 -4.19
C TYR A 85 11.20 -17.98 -3.22
N LEU A 86 12.31 -18.73 -3.33
CA LEU A 86 13.49 -18.56 -2.47
C LEU A 86 14.13 -17.17 -2.62
N HIS A 87 14.11 -16.61 -3.85
CA HIS A 87 14.66 -15.29 -4.16
C HIS A 87 13.65 -14.13 -4.06
N ASN A 88 12.46 -14.37 -3.46
CA ASN A 88 11.38 -13.37 -3.36
C ASN A 88 10.96 -12.77 -4.72
N GLN A 89 11.01 -13.56 -5.77
CA GLN A 89 10.52 -13.20 -7.10
C GLN A 89 9.06 -13.65 -7.28
N PRO A 90 8.30 -13.02 -8.19
CA PRO A 90 6.97 -13.47 -8.56
C PRO A 90 7.01 -14.88 -9.17
N ILE A 91 6.17 -15.80 -8.67
CA ILE A 91 6.05 -17.16 -9.19
C ILE A 91 5.13 -17.22 -10.41
N SER A 92 5.33 -18.18 -11.33
CA SER A 92 4.49 -18.37 -12.51
C SER A 92 3.16 -19.06 -12.19
N ALA A 93 3.10 -19.81 -11.10
CA ALA A 93 1.88 -20.48 -10.66
C ALA A 93 0.77 -19.51 -10.24
N ARG A 94 1.08 -18.23 -9.99
CA ARG A 94 0.12 -17.21 -9.57
C ARG A 94 -0.07 -16.18 -10.67
N PRO A 95 -1.33 -15.77 -10.96
CA PRO A 95 -1.59 -14.69 -11.92
C PRO A 95 -0.84 -13.41 -11.52
N PRO A 96 -0.21 -12.72 -12.48
CA PRO A 96 0.50 -11.48 -12.21
C PRO A 96 -0.50 -10.37 -11.82
N SER A 97 -0.39 -9.84 -10.60
CA SER A 97 -1.06 -8.60 -10.22
C SER A 97 -0.01 -7.54 -9.89
N ALA A 98 -0.30 -6.28 -10.23
CA ALA A 98 0.64 -5.19 -9.98
C ALA A 98 1.04 -5.10 -8.51
N TRP A 99 0.08 -5.25 -7.59
CA TRP A 99 0.35 -5.24 -6.15
C TRP A 99 1.25 -6.39 -5.69
N TYR A 100 1.05 -7.60 -6.22
CA TYR A 100 1.90 -8.74 -5.93
C TYR A 100 3.35 -8.51 -6.38
N GLN A 101 3.55 -7.98 -7.59
CA GLN A 101 4.87 -7.66 -8.12
C GLN A 101 5.57 -6.58 -7.28
N VAL A 102 4.86 -5.48 -6.95
CA VAL A 102 5.38 -4.41 -6.09
C VAL A 102 5.78 -4.93 -4.71
N SER A 103 4.94 -5.78 -4.10
CA SER A 103 5.23 -6.35 -2.78
C SER A 103 6.48 -7.23 -2.78
N LYS A 104 6.70 -8.00 -3.84
CA LYS A 104 7.90 -8.81 -4.01
C LYS A 104 9.15 -7.95 -4.25
N LEU A 105 9.03 -6.91 -5.09
CA LEU A 105 10.10 -5.97 -5.34
C LEU A 105 10.53 -5.24 -4.05
N ALA A 106 9.55 -4.78 -3.26
CA ALA A 106 9.80 -4.13 -1.98
C ALA A 106 10.52 -5.05 -0.98
N ARG A 107 10.14 -6.33 -0.92
CA ARG A 107 10.82 -7.32 -0.08
C ARG A 107 12.25 -7.60 -0.54
N ARG A 108 12.48 -7.65 -1.85
CA ARG A 108 13.80 -7.87 -2.45
C ARG A 108 14.74 -6.69 -2.20
N HIS A 109 14.23 -5.46 -2.27
CA HIS A 109 15.01 -4.22 -2.12
C HIS A 109 14.56 -3.41 -0.89
N ARG A 110 14.57 -4.03 0.29
CA ARG A 110 14.07 -3.45 1.54
C ARG A 110 14.65 -2.06 1.85
N MET A 111 15.96 -1.88 1.64
CA MET A 111 16.62 -0.58 1.89
C MET A 111 16.12 0.52 0.97
N VAL A 112 15.92 0.20 -0.33
CA VAL A 112 15.39 1.16 -1.32
C VAL A 112 13.92 1.49 -1.01
N ALA A 113 13.12 0.49 -0.62
CA ALA A 113 11.72 0.71 -0.26
C ALA A 113 11.58 1.61 0.97
N VAL A 114 12.38 1.37 2.01
CA VAL A 114 12.39 2.22 3.22
C VAL A 114 12.89 3.62 2.90
N GLY A 115 14.01 3.76 2.18
CA GLY A 115 14.55 5.07 1.79
C GLY A 115 13.57 5.88 0.94
N GLY A 116 12.94 5.23 -0.04
CA GLY A 116 11.91 5.85 -0.89
C GLY A 116 10.68 6.31 -0.10
N SER A 117 10.23 5.52 0.87
CA SER A 117 9.09 5.88 1.73
C SER A 117 9.40 7.08 2.61
N VAL A 118 10.60 7.15 3.20
CA VAL A 118 11.04 8.30 4.02
C VAL A 118 11.15 9.56 3.17
N ALA A 119 11.73 9.47 1.97
CA ALA A 119 11.83 10.61 1.05
C ALA A 119 10.44 11.12 0.63
N ALA A 120 9.52 10.22 0.27
CA ALA A 120 8.15 10.58 -0.09
C ALA A 120 7.41 11.25 1.08
N ALA A 121 7.55 10.73 2.29
CA ALA A 121 6.96 11.33 3.49
C ALA A 121 7.53 12.74 3.77
N GLY A 122 8.84 12.95 3.58
CA GLY A 122 9.49 14.25 3.71
C GLY A 122 8.97 15.28 2.70
N ILE A 123 8.80 14.88 1.44
CA ILE A 123 8.23 15.74 0.39
C ILE A 123 6.79 16.13 0.73
N LEU A 124 5.95 15.17 1.14
CA LEU A 124 4.56 15.43 1.52
C LEU A 124 4.47 16.40 2.70
N LEU A 125 5.29 16.18 3.74
CA LEU A 125 5.35 17.07 4.90
C LEU A 125 5.79 18.48 4.49
N GLY A 126 6.81 18.61 3.64
CA GLY A 126 7.27 19.89 3.10
C GLY A 126 6.18 20.62 2.33
N LEU A 127 5.40 19.92 1.50
CA LEU A 127 4.26 20.49 0.79
C LEU A 127 3.16 20.99 1.75
N VAL A 128 2.84 20.22 2.79
CA VAL A 128 1.85 20.63 3.79
C VAL A 128 2.30 21.90 4.52
N ILE A 129 3.57 21.95 4.95
CA ILE A 129 4.13 23.12 5.62
C ILE A 129 4.13 24.33 4.68
N SER A 130 4.51 24.15 3.41
CA SER A 130 4.50 25.22 2.41
C SER A 130 3.11 25.79 2.16
N LEU A 131 2.11 24.93 2.01
CA LEU A 131 0.71 25.35 1.86
C LEU A 131 0.18 26.07 3.10
N TRP A 132 0.56 25.61 4.29
CA TRP A 132 0.17 26.26 5.55
C TRP A 132 0.81 27.66 5.67
N GLN A 133 2.09 27.82 5.33
CA GLN A 133 2.78 29.13 5.32
C GLN A 133 2.14 30.09 4.31
N LEU A 134 1.82 29.60 3.10
CA LEU A 134 1.15 30.41 2.08
C LEU A 134 -0.21 30.90 2.59
N ASN A 135 -1.01 30.03 3.16
CA ASN A 135 -2.32 30.41 3.71
C ASN A 135 -2.20 31.45 4.85
N ARG A 136 -1.18 31.29 5.71
CA ARG A 136 -0.89 32.24 6.79
C ARG A 136 -0.45 33.62 6.25
N ALA A 137 0.37 33.65 5.19
CA ALA A 137 0.79 34.89 4.56
C ALA A 137 -0.39 35.66 3.95
N VAL A 138 -1.26 34.97 3.22
CA VAL A 138 -2.47 35.56 2.62
C VAL A 138 -3.43 36.12 3.70
N THR A 139 -3.59 35.43 4.82
CA THR A 139 -4.44 35.92 5.92
C THR A 139 -3.84 37.15 6.60
N ALA A 140 -2.52 37.18 6.80
CA ALA A 140 -1.83 38.34 7.38
C ALA A 140 -1.92 39.57 6.47
N GLU A 141 -1.78 39.41 5.16
CA GLU A 141 -1.93 40.49 4.19
C GLU A 141 -3.34 41.09 4.18
N LYS A 142 -4.38 40.24 4.26
CA LYS A 142 -5.76 40.69 4.37
C LYS A 142 -6.02 41.49 5.66
N GLN A 143 -5.45 41.05 6.79
CA GLN A 143 -5.58 41.77 8.06
C GLN A 143 -4.91 43.15 7.98
N LEU A 144 -3.73 43.23 7.38
CA LEU A 144 -3.01 44.50 7.19
C LEU A 144 -3.81 45.47 6.32
N SER A 145 -4.38 45.00 5.22
CA SER A 145 -5.20 45.81 4.33
C SER A 145 -6.46 46.33 5.03
N THR A 146 -7.13 45.53 5.84
CA THR A 146 -8.29 45.93 6.62
C THR A 146 -7.94 46.99 7.67
N GLN A 147 -6.80 46.80 8.36
CA GLN A 147 -6.32 47.84 9.32
C GLN A 147 -5.98 49.15 8.66
N ASN A 148 -5.32 49.11 7.49
CA ASN A 148 -4.98 50.32 6.73
C ASN A 148 -6.24 51.06 6.25
N MET A 149 -7.28 50.37 5.80
CA MET A 149 -8.57 50.97 5.46
C MET A 149 -9.23 51.63 6.66
N ALA A 150 -9.29 50.93 7.81
CA ALA A 150 -9.87 51.50 9.03
C ALA A 150 -9.11 52.73 9.55
N LEU A 151 -7.77 52.72 9.40
CA LEU A 151 -6.95 53.86 9.76
C LEU A 151 -7.20 55.06 8.83
N ALA A 152 -7.33 54.85 7.53
CA ALA A 152 -7.64 55.88 6.54
C ALA A 152 -9.02 56.51 6.83
N GLU A 153 -10.03 55.71 7.13
CA GLU A 153 -11.37 56.21 7.50
C GLU A 153 -11.36 56.99 8.80
N ALA A 154 -10.58 56.56 9.80
CA ALA A 154 -10.44 57.29 11.06
C ALA A 154 -9.73 58.64 10.87
N LEU A 155 -8.74 58.73 9.99
CA LEU A 155 -8.09 60.00 9.66
C LEU A 155 -9.02 60.97 8.93
N GLU A 156 -9.77 60.49 7.95
CA GLU A 156 -10.74 61.31 7.21
C GLU A 156 -11.83 61.87 8.14
N THR A 157 -12.36 61.05 9.06
CA THR A 157 -13.34 61.51 10.05
C THR A 157 -12.75 62.52 11.03
N SER A 158 -11.48 62.36 11.44
CA SER A 158 -10.77 63.30 12.31
C SER A 158 -10.55 64.68 11.62
N GLU A 159 -10.12 64.68 10.36
CA GLU A 159 -9.98 65.88 9.57
C GLU A 159 -11.28 66.62 9.35
N ALA A 160 -12.36 65.91 9.05
CA ALA A 160 -13.70 66.50 8.95
C ALA A 160 -14.21 67.10 10.27
N GLN A 161 -13.86 66.50 11.41
CA GLN A 161 -14.20 67.06 12.74
C GLN A 161 -13.39 68.33 13.04
N THR A 162 -12.10 68.37 12.75
CA THR A 162 -11.24 69.55 12.90
C THR A 162 -11.73 70.71 12.04
N GLN A 163 -12.04 70.42 10.78
CA GLN A 163 -12.56 71.43 9.87
C GLN A 163 -13.89 72.05 10.30
N ARG A 164 -14.83 71.21 10.82
CA ARG A 164 -16.10 71.68 11.42
C ARG A 164 -15.86 72.54 12.66
N ALA A 165 -14.87 72.21 13.49
CA ALA A 165 -14.54 73.01 14.67
C ALA A 165 -13.95 74.38 14.29
N GLU A 166 -13.07 74.43 13.27
CA GLU A 166 -12.53 75.68 12.73
C GLU A 166 -13.63 76.57 12.14
N ASP A 167 -14.54 75.98 11.33
CA ASP A 167 -15.65 76.72 10.75
C ASP A 167 -16.59 77.29 11.83
N ALA A 168 -16.86 76.53 12.90
CA ALA A 168 -17.67 76.99 14.03
C ALA A 168 -16.99 78.14 14.80
N LEU A 169 -15.67 78.08 14.98
CA LEU A 169 -14.89 79.21 15.59
C LEU A 169 -14.92 80.48 14.73
N LEU A 170 -14.83 80.34 13.43
CA LEU A 170 -14.93 81.48 12.50
C LEU A 170 -16.31 82.12 12.54
N GLN A 171 -17.41 81.32 12.61
CA GLN A 171 -18.75 81.83 12.73
C GLN A 171 -19.00 82.56 14.07
N LEU A 172 -18.47 81.99 15.17
CA LEU A 172 -18.57 82.69 16.49
C LEU A 172 -17.79 83.99 16.49
N GLY A 173 -16.63 84.09 15.86
CA GLY A 173 -15.86 85.36 15.70
C GLY A 173 -16.57 86.44 14.88
N GLN A 174 -17.42 86.01 13.93
CA GLN A 174 -18.25 86.94 13.16
C GLN A 174 -19.47 87.50 13.90
N LEU A 175 -19.97 86.75 14.93
CA LEU A 175 -21.13 87.17 15.74
C LEU A 175 -20.76 88.14 16.88
N VAL A 176 -19.49 88.31 17.22
CA VAL A 176 -18.98 89.16 18.33
C VAL A 176 -18.46 90.56 17.82
N ASN A 177 -18.37 90.75 16.52
CA ASN A 177 -18.03 92.04 15.89
C ASN A 177 -19.27 92.67 15.31
#